data_f3ff977dec8e81591848dc260a87ae10
#
_entry.id   f3ff977dec8e81591848dc260a87ae10
#
_cell.length_a   1.000
_cell.length_b   1.000
_cell.length_c   1.000
_cell.angle_alpha   90.00
_cell.angle_beta   90.00
_cell.angle_gamma   90.00
#
_symmetry.space_group_name_H-M   'P 1'
#
loop_
_entity.id
_entity.type
_entity.pdbx_description
1 polymer ?
#
loop_
_entity_poly.entity_id
_entity_poly.type
_entity_poly.pdbx_seq_one_letter_code
_entity_poly.pdbx_strand_id
1 'polypeptide(L)'
;MRIAFVVLLGAHGLIHLLGASKAFGWADVQQLRTPISALGGTFWLVAAILLVGAATCFALGAQWWWWFGLPGMVLSQVLIAQSWSDAKVGTLANMVIAIPLLLLLLDARPGSFRSRFARDRDALMALPAHPMSLVTETDLTILPPLMQGYLRRVGAIGRPHVRNLRVTFDARMRSSATSPWMQATATQYEFFNPPARLFYMNATRTGMPIDIFHRYVGSAATFQVRIASLFSMVDKSGPVLTRAETVTLMNDIVVMAPAAVLDLPFTWKTIGERALLATFTNAGNMVSATLAFDAAGDLVGFLSSDRTQEDAKGSRNVPWSTPISGYREVDGIRIGALGDANWVEPSGEWTYGQFEIRSIAYNVTR
;
A
#
# COMPACT_ATOMS: atom_id res chain seq x y z
N MET A 1 -6.50 -15.33 14.55
CA MET A 1 -5.45 -14.55 15.25
C MET A 1 -6.02 -13.31 15.98
N ARG A 2 -6.84 -12.45 15.35
CA ARG A 2 -7.36 -11.21 15.97
C ARG A 2 -8.13 -11.46 17.28
N ILE A 3 -9.06 -12.40 17.28
CA ILE A 3 -9.87 -12.75 18.48
C ILE A 3 -8.97 -13.25 19.63
N ALA A 4 -8.01 -14.14 19.33
CA ALA A 4 -7.09 -14.66 20.33
C ALA A 4 -6.24 -13.55 20.99
N PHE A 5 -5.81 -12.56 20.21
CA PHE A 5 -5.07 -11.42 20.74
C PHE A 5 -5.94 -10.50 21.62
N VAL A 6 -7.20 -10.25 21.25
CA VAL A 6 -8.16 -9.53 22.08
C VAL A 6 -8.39 -10.24 23.41
N VAL A 7 -8.59 -11.57 23.36
CA VAL A 7 -8.77 -12.38 24.57
C VAL A 7 -7.53 -12.34 25.47
N LEU A 8 -6.33 -12.42 24.87
CA LEU A 8 -5.08 -12.33 25.61
C LEU A 8 -4.95 -10.97 26.32
N LEU A 9 -5.14 -9.85 25.61
CA LEU A 9 -5.08 -8.50 26.18
C LEU A 9 -6.10 -8.32 27.31
N GLY A 10 -7.35 -8.73 27.06
CA GLY A 10 -8.44 -8.60 28.04
C GLY A 10 -8.20 -9.46 29.28
N ALA A 11 -7.88 -10.75 29.11
CA ALA A 11 -7.59 -11.65 30.22
C ALA A 11 -6.38 -11.20 31.03
N HIS A 12 -5.30 -10.79 30.34
CA HIS A 12 -4.10 -10.29 31.01
C HIS A 12 -4.39 -9.00 31.80
N GLY A 13 -5.19 -8.09 31.22
CA GLY A 13 -5.65 -6.89 31.91
C GLY A 13 -6.47 -7.22 33.16
N LEU A 14 -7.43 -8.15 33.05
CA LEU A 14 -8.28 -8.56 34.19
C LEU A 14 -7.49 -9.24 35.32
N ILE A 15 -6.43 -9.99 35.01
CA ILE A 15 -5.52 -10.59 36.00
C ILE A 15 -4.88 -9.51 36.88
N HIS A 16 -4.62 -8.32 36.36
CA HIS A 16 -4.05 -7.22 37.15
C HIS A 16 -5.02 -6.71 38.24
N LEU A 17 -6.32 -6.97 38.11
CA LEU A 17 -7.28 -6.67 39.19
C LEU A 17 -7.00 -7.47 40.47
N LEU A 18 -6.33 -8.61 40.39
CA LEU A 18 -5.94 -9.39 41.56
C LEU A 18 -4.97 -8.60 42.47
N GLY A 19 -4.00 -7.92 41.88
CA GLY A 19 -3.04 -7.06 42.62
C GLY A 19 -3.75 -5.87 43.29
N ALA A 20 -4.67 -5.22 42.57
CA ALA A 20 -5.50 -4.15 43.13
C ALA A 20 -6.40 -4.66 44.26
N SER A 21 -7.08 -5.80 44.04
CA SER A 21 -7.95 -6.40 45.03
C SER A 21 -7.23 -6.75 46.32
N LYS A 22 -6.01 -7.29 46.21
CA LYS A 22 -5.18 -7.55 47.39
C LYS A 22 -4.75 -6.27 48.10
N ALA A 23 -4.31 -5.28 47.40
CA ALA A 23 -3.79 -4.03 47.97
C ALA A 23 -4.90 -3.24 48.72
N PHE A 24 -6.12 -3.26 48.18
CA PHE A 24 -7.27 -2.54 48.79
C PHE A 24 -8.12 -3.40 49.73
N GLY A 25 -7.73 -4.67 49.93
CA GLY A 25 -8.47 -5.57 50.81
C GLY A 25 -9.86 -5.97 50.27
N TRP A 26 -10.08 -5.88 48.96
CA TRP A 26 -11.37 -6.28 48.33
C TRP A 26 -11.55 -7.78 48.26
N ALA A 27 -10.42 -8.52 48.20
CA ALA A 27 -10.43 -9.98 48.22
C ALA A 27 -9.12 -10.52 48.82
N ASP A 28 -9.18 -11.70 49.44
CA ASP A 28 -8.00 -12.47 49.82
C ASP A 28 -7.43 -13.19 48.60
N VAL A 29 -6.28 -12.72 48.12
CA VAL A 29 -5.61 -13.26 46.94
C VAL A 29 -4.36 -14.04 47.38
N GLN A 30 -4.57 -15.34 47.68
CA GLN A 30 -3.53 -16.23 48.18
C GLN A 30 -2.39 -16.47 47.16
N GLN A 31 -2.64 -16.29 45.86
CA GLN A 31 -1.68 -16.47 44.78
C GLN A 31 -0.61 -15.36 44.77
N LEU A 32 -0.88 -14.19 45.31
CA LEU A 32 0.07 -13.12 45.49
C LEU A 32 0.58 -13.11 46.94
N ARG A 33 1.81 -13.56 47.15
CA ARG A 33 2.39 -13.61 48.52
C ARG A 33 3.05 -12.30 48.90
N THR A 34 3.65 -11.61 47.93
CA THR A 34 4.30 -10.32 48.14
C THR A 34 3.32 -9.25 48.65
N PRO A 35 3.61 -8.52 49.72
CA PRO A 35 2.77 -7.42 50.15
C PRO A 35 2.70 -6.33 49.06
N ILE A 36 1.52 -5.77 48.86
CA ILE A 36 1.29 -4.69 47.88
C ILE A 36 0.77 -3.48 48.65
N SER A 37 1.46 -2.34 48.58
CA SER A 37 1.01 -1.08 49.12
C SER A 37 -0.21 -0.53 48.38
N ALA A 38 -0.98 0.38 49.01
CA ALA A 38 -2.11 1.05 48.37
C ALA A 38 -1.71 1.76 47.05
N LEU A 39 -0.53 2.42 47.04
CA LEU A 39 -0.01 3.01 45.80
C LEU A 39 0.30 1.94 44.75
N GLY A 40 0.89 0.82 45.12
CA GLY A 40 1.10 -0.34 44.25
C GLY A 40 -0.22 -0.84 43.67
N GLY A 41 -1.25 -0.99 44.55
CA GLY A 41 -2.60 -1.39 44.12
C GLY A 41 -3.21 -0.46 43.05
N THR A 42 -2.98 0.86 43.21
CA THR A 42 -3.40 1.85 42.21
C THR A 42 -2.72 1.59 40.87
N PHE A 43 -1.43 1.29 40.82
CA PHE A 43 -0.72 0.96 39.56
C PHE A 43 -1.22 -0.35 38.97
N TRP A 44 -1.53 -1.37 39.78
CA TRP A 44 -2.16 -2.60 39.30
C TRP A 44 -3.53 -2.33 38.65
N LEU A 45 -4.35 -1.47 39.24
CA LEU A 45 -5.64 -1.07 38.68
C LEU A 45 -5.47 -0.28 37.36
N VAL A 46 -4.52 0.66 37.32
CA VAL A 46 -4.22 1.41 36.09
C VAL A 46 -3.76 0.48 34.98
N ALA A 47 -2.90 -0.49 35.26
CA ALA A 47 -2.47 -1.49 34.26
C ALA A 47 -3.66 -2.29 33.71
N ALA A 48 -4.59 -2.71 34.61
CA ALA A 48 -5.82 -3.38 34.22
C ALA A 48 -6.65 -2.52 33.24
N ILE A 49 -6.92 -1.26 33.60
CA ILE A 49 -7.68 -0.32 32.78
C ILE A 49 -7.03 -0.11 31.41
N LEU A 50 -5.72 0.09 31.37
CA LEU A 50 -4.98 0.31 30.12
C LEU A 50 -5.04 -0.93 29.21
N LEU A 51 -4.79 -2.12 29.74
CA LEU A 51 -4.78 -3.35 28.93
C LEU A 51 -6.19 -3.72 28.44
N VAL A 52 -7.23 -3.58 29.29
CA VAL A 52 -8.62 -3.80 28.89
C VAL A 52 -9.06 -2.75 27.87
N GLY A 53 -8.66 -1.48 28.08
CA GLY A 53 -8.89 -0.41 27.10
C GLY A 53 -8.25 -0.71 25.76
N ALA A 54 -6.98 -1.19 25.76
CA ALA A 54 -6.30 -1.65 24.56
C ALA A 54 -7.04 -2.78 23.86
N ALA A 55 -7.52 -3.79 24.60
CA ALA A 55 -8.30 -4.90 24.07
C ALA A 55 -9.58 -4.41 23.39
N THR A 56 -10.31 -3.51 24.04
CA THR A 56 -11.55 -2.92 23.53
C THR A 56 -11.28 -2.12 22.24
N CYS A 57 -10.31 -1.22 22.26
CA CYS A 57 -9.93 -0.44 21.07
C CYS A 57 -9.50 -1.34 19.91
N PHE A 58 -8.70 -2.36 20.18
CA PHE A 58 -8.27 -3.31 19.15
C PHE A 58 -9.44 -4.13 18.60
N ALA A 59 -10.37 -4.57 19.45
CA ALA A 59 -11.58 -5.27 19.04
C ALA A 59 -12.47 -4.43 18.12
N LEU A 60 -12.59 -3.13 18.40
CA LEU A 60 -13.33 -2.16 17.58
C LEU A 60 -12.58 -1.74 16.29
N GLY A 61 -11.35 -2.20 16.10
CA GLY A 61 -10.54 -1.83 14.94
C GLY A 61 -9.91 -0.44 15.01
N ALA A 62 -9.89 0.18 16.18
CA ALA A 62 -9.27 1.48 16.36
C ALA A 62 -7.75 1.40 16.19
N GLN A 63 -7.19 2.17 15.24
CA GLN A 63 -5.75 2.15 14.94
C GLN A 63 -4.89 2.70 16.10
N TRP A 64 -5.49 3.45 17.00
CA TRP A 64 -4.84 4.08 18.15
C TRP A 64 -4.84 3.22 19.43
N TRP A 65 -5.21 1.90 19.37
CA TRP A 65 -5.20 0.97 20.49
C TRP A 65 -3.86 0.92 21.23
N TRP A 66 -2.77 1.17 20.55
CA TRP A 66 -1.40 1.15 21.10
C TRP A 66 -1.13 2.29 22.11
N TRP A 67 -1.90 3.39 22.09
CA TRP A 67 -1.84 4.43 23.12
C TRP A 67 -2.18 3.88 24.52
N PHE A 68 -2.99 2.87 24.60
CA PHE A 68 -3.29 2.14 25.83
C PHE A 68 -2.39 0.90 25.98
N GLY A 69 -2.13 0.20 24.89
CA GLY A 69 -1.39 -1.07 24.91
C GLY A 69 0.05 -0.92 25.31
N LEU A 70 0.77 0.10 24.82
CA LEU A 70 2.18 0.30 25.16
C LEU A 70 2.39 0.69 26.63
N PRO A 71 1.75 1.74 27.17
CA PRO A 71 1.92 2.07 28.60
C PRO A 71 1.36 0.98 29.51
N GLY A 72 0.25 0.31 29.12
CA GLY A 72 -0.30 -0.81 29.88
C GLY A 72 0.67 -1.98 29.97
N MET A 73 1.30 -2.38 28.87
CA MET A 73 2.29 -3.46 28.82
C MET A 73 3.55 -3.11 29.61
N VAL A 74 4.06 -1.87 29.49
CA VAL A 74 5.24 -1.43 30.23
C VAL A 74 4.97 -1.41 31.73
N LEU A 75 3.83 -0.83 32.14
CA LEU A 75 3.45 -0.80 33.55
C LEU A 75 3.23 -2.23 34.11
N SER A 76 2.54 -3.07 33.35
CA SER A 76 2.38 -4.49 33.68
C SER A 76 3.73 -5.16 33.93
N GLN A 77 4.71 -4.96 33.03
CA GLN A 77 6.02 -5.61 33.18
C GLN A 77 6.77 -5.11 34.43
N VAL A 78 6.66 -3.83 34.78
CA VAL A 78 7.25 -3.28 36.01
C VAL A 78 6.63 -3.93 37.25
N LEU A 79 5.30 -4.05 37.29
CA LEU A 79 4.57 -4.67 38.41
C LEU A 79 4.90 -6.17 38.54
N ILE A 80 5.00 -6.88 37.41
CA ILE A 80 5.42 -8.28 37.38
C ILE A 80 6.87 -8.40 37.92
N ALA A 81 7.77 -7.51 37.54
CA ALA A 81 9.16 -7.53 38.01
C ALA A 81 9.25 -7.31 39.53
N GLN A 82 8.42 -6.41 40.10
CA GLN A 82 8.33 -6.17 41.54
C GLN A 82 7.72 -7.36 42.30
N SER A 83 6.84 -8.13 41.67
CA SER A 83 6.18 -9.30 42.22
C SER A 83 6.61 -10.60 41.54
N TRP A 84 7.90 -10.70 41.18
CA TRP A 84 8.44 -11.74 40.32
C TRP A 84 8.14 -13.17 40.79
N SER A 85 8.26 -13.43 42.09
CA SER A 85 7.98 -14.75 42.68
C SER A 85 6.56 -15.25 42.33
N ASP A 86 5.61 -14.30 42.30
CA ASP A 86 4.19 -14.61 42.19
C ASP A 86 3.63 -14.41 40.78
N ALA A 87 4.21 -13.48 40.00
CA ALA A 87 3.62 -12.98 38.76
C ALA A 87 4.45 -13.22 37.49
N LYS A 88 5.62 -13.89 37.58
CA LYS A 88 6.58 -14.05 36.45
C LYS A 88 5.97 -14.60 35.15
N VAL A 89 4.95 -15.45 35.24
CA VAL A 89 4.24 -16.03 34.07
C VAL A 89 3.60 -14.96 33.21
N GLY A 90 3.17 -13.84 33.81
CA GLY A 90 2.60 -12.68 33.09
C GLY A 90 3.57 -12.07 32.07
N THR A 91 4.90 -12.25 32.26
CA THR A 91 5.90 -11.81 31.27
C THR A 91 5.70 -12.46 29.90
N LEU A 92 5.21 -13.72 29.84
CA LEU A 92 4.93 -14.39 28.56
C LEU A 92 3.80 -13.68 27.81
N ALA A 93 2.76 -13.23 28.51
CA ALA A 93 1.68 -12.44 27.92
C ALA A 93 2.22 -11.10 27.39
N ASN A 94 3.04 -10.39 28.19
CA ASN A 94 3.67 -9.15 27.77
C ASN A 94 4.59 -9.33 26.55
N MET A 95 5.34 -10.44 26.45
CA MET A 95 6.15 -10.75 25.26
C MET A 95 5.29 -10.89 24.00
N VAL A 96 4.15 -11.56 24.09
CA VAL A 96 3.22 -11.68 22.96
C VAL A 96 2.60 -10.32 22.60
N ILE A 97 2.25 -9.50 23.58
CA ILE A 97 1.70 -8.14 23.40
C ILE A 97 2.77 -7.21 22.78
N ALA A 98 4.02 -7.38 23.15
CA ALA A 98 5.13 -6.58 22.63
C ALA A 98 5.34 -6.74 21.12
N ILE A 99 5.04 -7.92 20.54
CA ILE A 99 5.27 -8.19 19.11
C ILE A 99 4.54 -7.17 18.21
N PRO A 100 3.19 -7.04 18.25
CA PRO A 100 2.50 -6.07 17.39
C PRO A 100 2.85 -4.61 17.73
N LEU A 101 3.13 -4.29 18.99
CA LEU A 101 3.61 -2.96 19.39
C LEU A 101 4.96 -2.64 18.77
N LEU A 102 5.90 -3.59 18.79
CA LEU A 102 7.20 -3.43 18.13
C LEU A 102 7.05 -3.25 16.61
N LEU A 103 6.18 -4.04 15.96
CA LEU A 103 5.91 -3.91 14.53
C LEU A 103 5.38 -2.51 14.19
N LEU A 104 4.47 -1.95 15.00
CA LEU A 104 3.97 -0.58 14.84
C LEU A 104 5.09 0.46 14.98
N LEU A 105 5.97 0.31 15.99
CA LEU A 105 7.11 1.20 16.19
C LEU A 105 8.09 1.13 15.02
N LEU A 106 8.36 -0.07 14.51
CA LEU A 106 9.23 -0.28 13.35
C LEU A 106 8.63 0.36 12.08
N ASP A 107 7.32 0.27 11.89
CA ASP A 107 6.63 0.91 10.76
C ASP A 107 6.58 2.45 10.89
N ALA A 108 6.49 2.98 12.11
CA ALA A 108 6.47 4.42 12.37
C ALA A 108 7.86 5.09 12.31
N ARG A 109 8.96 4.33 12.35
CA ARG A 109 10.32 4.90 12.36
C ARG A 109 10.62 5.68 11.06
N PRO A 110 11.47 6.74 11.09
CA PRO A 110 11.79 7.58 9.94
C PRO A 110 12.35 6.83 8.72
N GLY A 111 13.01 5.68 8.94
CA GLY A 111 13.57 4.83 7.87
C GLY A 111 12.61 3.77 7.32
N SER A 112 11.38 3.67 7.82
CA SER A 112 10.38 2.75 7.28
C SER A 112 9.94 3.17 5.87
N PHE A 113 9.40 2.22 5.10
CA PHE A 113 8.87 2.55 3.77
C PHE A 113 7.65 3.45 3.86
N ARG A 114 6.80 3.28 4.88
CA ARG A 114 5.66 4.17 5.13
C ARG A 114 6.10 5.62 5.32
N SER A 115 7.10 5.85 6.18
CA SER A 115 7.62 7.20 6.46
C SER A 115 8.35 7.80 5.26
N ARG A 116 9.07 6.98 4.48
CA ARG A 116 9.72 7.42 3.23
C ARG A 116 8.69 7.78 2.17
N PHE A 117 7.68 6.92 1.96
CA PHE A 117 6.57 7.20 1.06
C PHE A 117 5.86 8.51 1.40
N ALA A 118 5.56 8.75 2.68
CA ALA A 118 4.93 9.99 3.14
C ALA A 118 5.81 11.21 2.85
N ARG A 119 7.11 11.16 3.16
CA ARG A 119 8.04 12.26 2.87
C ARG A 119 8.19 12.56 1.38
N ASP A 120 8.34 11.52 0.55
CA ASP A 120 8.47 11.69 -0.90
C ASP A 120 7.17 12.27 -1.49
N ARG A 121 6.01 11.79 -1.04
CA ARG A 121 4.70 12.35 -1.39
C ARG A 121 4.62 13.83 -1.03
N ASP A 122 4.93 14.19 0.21
CA ASP A 122 4.83 15.55 0.71
C ASP A 122 5.78 16.50 -0.04
N ALA A 123 6.99 16.02 -0.38
CA ALA A 123 7.94 16.76 -1.18
C ALA A 123 7.42 17.03 -2.61
N LEU A 124 6.82 16.03 -3.26
CA LEU A 124 6.25 16.19 -4.61
C LEU A 124 4.99 17.06 -4.59
N MET A 125 4.17 16.94 -3.54
CA MET A 125 2.98 17.79 -3.35
C MET A 125 3.32 19.27 -3.10
N ALA A 126 4.49 19.55 -2.54
CA ALA A 126 4.97 20.91 -2.27
C ALA A 126 5.50 21.62 -3.53
N LEU A 127 5.67 20.92 -4.66
CA LEU A 127 6.11 21.55 -5.90
C LEU A 127 5.07 22.57 -6.38
N PRO A 128 5.53 23.69 -6.99
CA PRO A 128 4.63 24.72 -7.50
C PRO A 128 3.59 24.13 -8.46
N ALA A 129 2.34 24.46 -8.22
CA ALA A 129 1.23 24.05 -9.06
C ALA A 129 0.91 25.13 -10.07
N HIS A 130 0.92 24.80 -11.35
CA HIS A 130 0.41 25.69 -12.38
C HIS A 130 -1.13 25.73 -12.37
N PRO A 131 -1.75 26.87 -12.78
CA PRO A 131 -3.19 26.93 -13.00
C PRO A 131 -3.63 25.79 -13.95
N MET A 132 -4.74 25.15 -13.64
CA MET A 132 -5.28 24.07 -14.48
C MET A 132 -6.38 24.66 -15.38
N SER A 133 -6.19 24.52 -16.70
CA SER A 133 -7.26 24.69 -17.67
C SER A 133 -8.19 23.47 -17.68
N LEU A 134 -9.36 23.65 -18.25
CA LEU A 134 -10.26 22.52 -18.53
C LEU A 134 -9.84 21.86 -19.85
N VAL A 135 -9.94 20.56 -19.91
CA VAL A 135 -9.78 19.78 -21.15
C VAL A 135 -10.91 20.14 -22.12
N THR A 136 -10.56 20.50 -23.33
CA THR A 136 -11.49 20.89 -24.39
C THR A 136 -11.45 19.92 -25.57
N GLU A 137 -12.45 19.99 -26.45
CA GLU A 137 -12.41 19.21 -27.70
C GLU A 137 -11.21 19.57 -28.58
N THR A 138 -10.73 20.81 -28.52
CA THR A 138 -9.56 21.26 -29.28
C THR A 138 -8.29 20.54 -28.81
N ASP A 139 -8.15 20.30 -27.50
CA ASP A 139 -6.98 19.59 -26.95
C ASP A 139 -6.89 18.15 -27.47
N LEU A 140 -8.02 17.53 -27.80
CA LEU A 140 -8.05 16.19 -28.30
C LEU A 140 -7.56 16.05 -29.76
N THR A 141 -7.53 17.14 -30.51
CA THR A 141 -7.21 17.12 -31.96
C THR A 141 -5.80 16.61 -32.26
N ILE A 142 -4.87 16.67 -31.31
CA ILE A 142 -3.51 16.15 -31.42
C ILE A 142 -3.43 14.62 -31.29
N LEU A 143 -4.53 13.97 -30.86
CA LEU A 143 -4.57 12.53 -30.60
C LEU A 143 -5.19 11.76 -31.78
N PRO A 144 -4.85 10.49 -31.94
CA PRO A 144 -5.53 9.64 -32.93
C PRO A 144 -7.02 9.43 -32.57
N PRO A 145 -7.91 9.17 -33.55
CA PRO A 145 -9.35 9.07 -33.33
C PRO A 145 -9.77 8.09 -32.21
N LEU A 146 -9.11 6.93 -32.09
CA LEU A 146 -9.38 5.98 -31.01
C LEU A 146 -9.12 6.59 -29.63
N MET A 147 -8.02 7.31 -29.47
CA MET A 147 -7.70 7.94 -28.17
C MET A 147 -8.63 9.12 -27.86
N GLN A 148 -9.00 9.90 -28.88
CA GLN A 148 -10.03 10.94 -28.75
C GLN A 148 -11.35 10.33 -28.25
N GLY A 149 -11.79 9.23 -28.89
CA GLY A 149 -13.00 8.50 -28.50
C GLY A 149 -12.93 8.01 -27.07
N TYR A 150 -11.79 7.45 -26.68
CA TYR A 150 -11.57 6.98 -25.32
C TYR A 150 -11.63 8.12 -24.30
N LEU A 151 -10.96 9.28 -24.55
CA LEU A 151 -11.01 10.42 -23.65
C LEU A 151 -12.43 11.02 -23.49
N ARG A 152 -13.22 11.07 -24.56
CA ARG A 152 -14.64 11.45 -24.46
C ARG A 152 -15.42 10.46 -23.61
N ARG A 153 -15.20 9.16 -23.84
CA ARG A 153 -15.90 8.08 -23.14
C ARG A 153 -15.60 8.04 -21.65
N VAL A 154 -14.36 8.30 -21.25
CA VAL A 154 -14.00 8.40 -19.82
C VAL A 154 -14.48 9.69 -19.16
N GLY A 155 -15.03 10.64 -19.92
CA GLY A 155 -15.55 11.91 -19.41
C GLY A 155 -14.46 12.94 -19.09
N ALA A 156 -13.39 12.96 -19.87
CA ALA A 156 -12.29 13.92 -19.67
C ALA A 156 -12.67 15.38 -20.02
N ILE A 157 -13.55 15.57 -21.01
CA ILE A 157 -13.96 16.90 -21.49
C ILE A 157 -14.65 17.71 -20.41
N GLY A 158 -14.27 18.99 -20.30
CA GLY A 158 -14.82 19.92 -19.30
C GLY A 158 -14.28 19.71 -17.89
N ARG A 159 -13.31 18.81 -17.71
CA ARG A 159 -12.62 18.58 -16.43
C ARG A 159 -11.24 19.23 -16.44
N PRO A 160 -10.69 19.59 -15.27
CA PRO A 160 -9.33 20.08 -15.19
C PRO A 160 -8.32 19.04 -15.72
N HIS A 161 -7.26 19.51 -16.37
CA HIS A 161 -6.09 18.69 -16.69
C HIS A 161 -5.57 17.96 -15.44
N VAL A 162 -5.08 16.74 -15.60
CA VAL A 162 -4.66 15.90 -14.46
C VAL A 162 -3.20 16.16 -14.12
N ARG A 163 -2.94 16.78 -12.97
CA ARG A 163 -1.57 17.00 -12.44
C ARG A 163 -1.03 15.85 -11.65
N ASN A 164 -1.90 15.25 -10.85
CA ASN A 164 -1.59 14.12 -10.00
C ASN A 164 -2.84 13.31 -9.72
N LEU A 165 -2.63 12.12 -9.23
CA LEU A 165 -3.70 11.29 -8.68
C LEU A 165 -3.24 10.61 -7.39
N ARG A 166 -4.22 10.26 -6.57
CA ARG A 166 -4.09 9.29 -5.49
C ARG A 166 -5.05 8.14 -5.76
N VAL A 167 -4.55 6.92 -5.69
CA VAL A 167 -5.37 5.72 -5.83
C VAL A 167 -5.08 4.74 -4.69
N THR A 168 -6.10 4.02 -4.24
CA THR A 168 -5.97 2.93 -3.29
C THR A 168 -6.52 1.65 -3.91
N PHE A 169 -5.85 0.53 -3.62
CA PHE A 169 -6.18 -0.77 -4.18
C PHE A 169 -6.41 -1.83 -3.10
N ASP A 170 -7.34 -2.72 -3.35
CA ASP A 170 -7.23 -4.11 -2.89
C ASP A 170 -6.43 -4.88 -3.93
N ALA A 171 -5.49 -5.69 -3.46
CA ALA A 171 -4.61 -6.41 -4.36
C ALA A 171 -4.37 -7.84 -3.88
N ARG A 172 -4.01 -8.70 -4.83
CA ARG A 172 -3.46 -10.03 -4.57
C ARG A 172 -2.19 -10.19 -5.37
N MET A 173 -1.15 -10.70 -4.73
CA MET A 173 0.16 -10.89 -5.35
C MET A 173 0.65 -12.32 -5.15
N ARG A 174 1.40 -12.85 -6.11
CA ARG A 174 2.12 -14.12 -5.99
C ARG A 174 3.48 -14.05 -6.69
N SER A 175 4.43 -14.83 -6.21
CA SER A 175 5.82 -14.81 -6.70
C SER A 175 6.07 -15.73 -7.90
N SER A 176 5.16 -16.66 -8.19
CA SER A 176 5.20 -17.54 -9.36
C SER A 176 3.80 -18.00 -9.73
N ALA A 177 3.63 -18.60 -10.90
CA ALA A 177 2.35 -19.12 -11.38
C ALA A 177 1.69 -20.13 -10.42
N THR A 178 2.49 -20.85 -9.63
CA THR A 178 2.03 -21.89 -8.69
C THR A 178 2.06 -21.47 -7.21
N SER A 179 2.63 -20.28 -6.90
CA SER A 179 2.68 -19.79 -5.51
C SER A 179 1.29 -19.38 -5.02
N PRO A 180 1.00 -19.54 -3.72
CA PRO A 180 -0.23 -19.07 -3.13
C PRO A 180 -0.32 -17.54 -3.20
N TRP A 181 -1.55 -17.02 -3.32
CA TRP A 181 -1.83 -15.60 -3.33
C TRP A 181 -1.64 -14.98 -1.95
N MET A 182 -0.97 -13.84 -1.91
CA MET A 182 -0.91 -12.96 -0.74
C MET A 182 -1.93 -11.85 -0.92
N GLN A 183 -2.76 -11.61 0.09
CA GLN A 183 -3.64 -10.45 0.14
C GLN A 183 -2.84 -9.21 0.48
N ALA A 184 -3.15 -8.12 -0.17
CA ALA A 184 -2.46 -6.84 0.02
C ALA A 184 -3.42 -5.67 -0.13
N THR A 185 -3.01 -4.52 0.42
CA THR A 185 -3.60 -3.22 0.13
C THR A 185 -2.50 -2.29 -0.32
N ALA A 186 -2.79 -1.41 -1.28
CA ALA A 186 -1.80 -0.46 -1.75
C ALA A 186 -2.35 0.96 -1.82
N THR A 187 -1.44 1.91 -1.67
CA THR A 187 -1.68 3.33 -1.93
C THR A 187 -0.65 3.81 -2.93
N GLN A 188 -1.10 4.50 -3.96
CA GLN A 188 -0.24 5.05 -4.98
C GLN A 188 -0.53 6.53 -5.16
N TYR A 189 0.54 7.30 -5.38
CA TYR A 189 0.48 8.65 -5.89
C TYR A 189 1.25 8.73 -7.19
N GLU A 190 0.67 9.41 -8.16
CA GLU A 190 1.34 9.76 -9.39
C GLU A 190 1.29 11.25 -9.60
N PHE A 191 2.35 11.77 -10.18
CA PHE A 191 2.53 13.15 -10.56
C PHE A 191 2.91 13.19 -12.03
N PHE A 192 2.41 14.18 -12.76
CA PHE A 192 2.62 14.25 -14.21
C PHE A 192 3.47 15.45 -14.65
N ASN A 193 3.81 16.34 -13.71
CA ASN A 193 4.73 17.45 -13.98
C ASN A 193 5.54 17.85 -12.74
N PRO A 194 6.80 17.35 -12.60
CA PRO A 194 7.45 16.30 -13.41
C PRO A 194 6.85 14.92 -13.14
N PRO A 195 6.92 13.99 -14.11
CA PRO A 195 6.41 12.63 -13.93
C PRO A 195 7.11 11.91 -12.77
N ALA A 196 6.29 11.37 -11.85
CA ALA A 196 6.78 10.57 -10.72
C ALA A 196 5.71 9.58 -10.26
N ARG A 197 6.14 8.44 -9.75
CA ARG A 197 5.29 7.38 -9.23
C ARG A 197 5.78 6.92 -7.86
N LEU A 198 4.88 6.92 -6.89
CA LEU A 198 5.11 6.38 -5.56
C LEU A 198 4.05 5.31 -5.28
N PHE A 199 4.46 4.06 -5.13
CA PHE A 199 3.56 2.96 -4.84
C PHE A 199 4.01 2.25 -3.56
N TYR A 200 3.16 2.25 -2.55
CA TYR A 200 3.39 1.60 -1.27
C TYR A 200 2.32 0.54 -1.04
N MET A 201 2.74 -0.70 -0.79
CA MET A 201 1.86 -1.83 -0.57
C MET A 201 2.20 -2.54 0.74
N ASN A 202 1.17 -2.88 1.48
CA ASN A 202 1.24 -3.78 2.62
C ASN A 202 0.61 -5.12 2.26
N ALA A 203 1.36 -6.19 2.42
CA ALA A 203 0.89 -7.56 2.28
C ALA A 203 1.11 -8.33 3.59
N THR A 204 0.44 -9.47 3.72
CA THR A 204 0.65 -10.36 4.86
C THR A 204 0.84 -11.78 4.35
N ARG A 205 1.93 -12.42 4.77
CA ARG A 205 2.19 -13.82 4.49
C ARG A 205 2.41 -14.58 5.80
N THR A 206 1.59 -15.59 6.06
CA THR A 206 1.64 -16.39 7.31
C THR A 206 1.66 -15.56 8.61
N GLY A 207 0.96 -14.42 8.60
CA GLY A 207 0.92 -13.49 9.74
C GLY A 207 2.06 -12.49 9.83
N MET A 208 3.08 -12.58 8.95
CA MET A 208 4.19 -11.63 8.90
C MET A 208 3.85 -10.48 7.93
N PRO A 209 3.97 -9.22 8.35
CA PRO A 209 3.78 -8.08 7.47
C PRO A 209 4.94 -7.96 6.47
N ILE A 210 4.59 -7.69 5.23
CA ILE A 210 5.53 -7.43 4.13
C ILE A 210 5.22 -6.06 3.57
N ASP A 211 6.21 -5.19 3.56
CA ASP A 211 6.14 -3.85 2.99
C ASP A 211 6.84 -3.83 1.64
N ILE A 212 6.17 -3.30 0.64
CA ILE A 212 6.68 -3.14 -0.72
C ILE A 212 6.64 -1.66 -1.07
N PHE A 213 7.75 -1.13 -1.57
CA PHE A 213 7.85 0.26 -1.99
C PHE A 213 8.51 0.36 -3.36
N HIS A 214 7.72 0.77 -4.36
CA HIS A 214 8.22 1.23 -5.65
C HIS A 214 8.27 2.76 -5.62
N ARG A 215 9.40 3.30 -6.00
CA ARG A 215 9.64 4.73 -6.09
C ARG A 215 10.26 5.05 -7.43
N TYR A 216 9.60 5.85 -8.23
CA TYR A 216 10.14 6.40 -9.46
C TYR A 216 10.02 7.93 -9.40
N VAL A 217 11.13 8.61 -9.19
CA VAL A 217 11.20 10.08 -9.08
C VAL A 217 12.44 10.55 -9.83
N GLY A 218 12.27 11.55 -10.70
CA GLY A 218 13.32 12.01 -11.59
C GLY A 218 13.71 10.93 -12.61
N SER A 219 15.00 10.62 -12.70
CA SER A 219 15.56 9.66 -13.67
C SER A 219 15.83 8.28 -13.08
N ALA A 220 15.39 7.99 -11.85
CA ALA A 220 15.72 6.75 -11.15
C ALA A 220 14.53 6.10 -10.49
N ALA A 221 14.43 4.78 -10.66
CA ALA A 221 13.46 3.94 -9.97
C ALA A 221 14.14 3.02 -8.97
N THR A 222 13.41 2.72 -7.87
CA THR A 222 13.79 1.70 -6.90
C THR A 222 12.61 0.79 -6.61
N PHE A 223 12.90 -0.49 -6.39
CA PHE A 223 11.94 -1.49 -5.94
C PHE A 223 12.49 -2.19 -4.70
N GLN A 224 11.78 -2.06 -3.60
CA GLN A 224 12.24 -2.54 -2.31
C GLN A 224 11.13 -3.34 -1.61
N VAL A 225 11.54 -4.45 -0.95
CA VAL A 225 10.65 -5.30 -0.14
C VAL A 225 11.28 -5.54 1.22
N ARG A 226 10.52 -5.33 2.29
CA ARG A 226 10.93 -5.65 3.67
C ARG A 226 9.90 -6.51 4.38
N ILE A 227 10.39 -7.42 5.23
CA ILE A 227 9.57 -8.15 6.19
C ILE A 227 9.65 -7.41 7.52
N ALA A 228 8.49 -7.23 8.17
CA ALA A 228 8.34 -6.55 9.47
C ALA A 228 8.96 -5.14 9.48
N SER A 229 8.94 -4.43 8.36
CA SER A 229 9.58 -3.12 8.14
C SER A 229 11.09 -3.10 8.45
N LEU A 230 11.72 -4.23 8.73
CA LEU A 230 13.10 -4.34 9.22
C LEU A 230 14.02 -5.09 8.25
N PHE A 231 13.65 -6.31 7.89
CA PHE A 231 14.51 -7.21 7.12
C PHE A 231 14.35 -6.96 5.62
N SER A 232 15.40 -6.47 4.95
CA SER A 232 15.41 -6.28 3.50
C SER A 232 15.46 -7.61 2.79
N MET A 233 14.45 -7.86 1.93
CA MET A 233 14.36 -9.05 1.09
C MET A 233 14.72 -8.74 -0.36
N VAL A 234 14.35 -7.54 -0.82
CA VAL A 234 14.65 -7.04 -2.16
C VAL A 234 15.07 -5.60 -2.04
N ASP A 235 16.11 -5.23 -2.76
CA ASP A 235 16.57 -3.85 -2.93
C ASP A 235 17.16 -3.71 -4.33
N LYS A 236 16.32 -3.26 -5.28
CA LYS A 236 16.68 -3.15 -6.68
C LYS A 236 16.66 -1.70 -7.14
N SER A 237 17.58 -1.36 -8.02
CA SER A 237 17.70 -0.07 -8.71
C SER A 237 18.44 -0.25 -10.04
N GLY A 238 18.63 0.85 -10.76
CA GLY A 238 19.42 0.86 -11.98
C GLY A 238 18.60 0.97 -13.27
N PRO A 239 19.27 1.03 -14.44
CA PRO A 239 18.62 1.38 -15.71
C PRO A 239 17.56 0.39 -16.15
N VAL A 240 17.77 -0.90 -15.94
CA VAL A 240 16.82 -1.96 -16.31
C VAL A 240 15.51 -1.80 -15.54
N LEU A 241 15.61 -1.59 -14.22
CA LEU A 241 14.43 -1.34 -13.40
C LEU A 241 13.75 -0.02 -13.79
N THR A 242 14.52 1.04 -14.02
CA THR A 242 13.98 2.36 -14.40
C THR A 242 13.18 2.27 -15.71
N ARG A 243 13.69 1.53 -16.71
CA ARG A 243 12.95 1.25 -17.94
C ARG A 243 11.65 0.49 -17.66
N ALA A 244 11.70 -0.57 -16.86
CA ALA A 244 10.52 -1.35 -16.47
C ALA A 244 9.47 -0.51 -15.72
N GLU A 245 9.90 0.38 -14.81
CA GLU A 245 9.00 1.29 -14.09
C GLU A 245 8.47 2.42 -15.00
N THR A 246 9.17 2.78 -16.08
CA THR A 246 8.64 3.69 -17.12
C THR A 246 7.47 3.03 -17.86
N VAL A 247 7.55 1.73 -18.15
CA VAL A 247 6.40 0.97 -18.69
C VAL A 247 5.24 0.96 -17.71
N THR A 248 5.50 0.77 -16.42
CA THR A 248 4.45 0.79 -15.39
C THR A 248 3.79 2.16 -15.31
N LEU A 249 4.57 3.24 -15.28
CA LEU A 249 4.05 4.61 -15.28
C LEU A 249 3.19 4.88 -16.53
N MET A 250 3.65 4.45 -17.71
CA MET A 250 2.89 4.56 -18.96
C MET A 250 1.55 3.82 -18.88
N ASN A 251 1.55 2.60 -18.33
CA ASN A 251 0.33 1.82 -18.11
C ASN A 251 -0.64 2.54 -17.17
N ASP A 252 -0.14 3.02 -16.05
CA ASP A 252 -0.93 3.70 -15.03
C ASP A 252 -1.56 4.99 -15.58
N ILE A 253 -0.81 5.76 -16.41
CA ILE A 253 -1.34 6.95 -17.08
C ILE A 253 -2.55 6.59 -17.97
N VAL A 254 -2.38 5.65 -18.89
CA VAL A 254 -3.45 5.37 -19.86
C VAL A 254 -4.66 4.68 -19.25
N VAL A 255 -4.49 3.97 -18.13
CA VAL A 255 -5.58 3.27 -17.42
C VAL A 255 -6.28 4.16 -16.41
N MET A 256 -5.52 4.88 -15.58
CA MET A 256 -6.06 5.59 -14.42
C MET A 256 -6.13 7.11 -14.60
N ALA A 257 -5.32 7.70 -15.47
CA ALA A 257 -5.29 9.13 -15.74
C ALA A 257 -5.22 9.43 -17.24
N PRO A 258 -6.13 8.89 -18.08
CA PRO A 258 -5.99 8.96 -19.53
C PRO A 258 -5.90 10.39 -20.07
N ALA A 259 -6.51 11.39 -19.42
CA ALA A 259 -6.38 12.78 -19.82
C ALA A 259 -4.96 13.34 -19.67
N ALA A 260 -4.10 12.74 -18.83
CA ALA A 260 -2.72 13.20 -18.68
C ALA A 260 -1.85 12.98 -19.93
N VAL A 261 -2.30 12.15 -20.88
CA VAL A 261 -1.59 11.96 -22.16
C VAL A 261 -1.53 13.24 -23.00
N LEU A 262 -2.42 14.22 -22.74
CA LEU A 262 -2.44 15.52 -23.40
C LEU A 262 -1.21 16.38 -23.05
N ASP A 263 -0.67 16.19 -21.84
CA ASP A 263 0.41 17.01 -21.27
C ASP A 263 1.76 16.28 -21.25
N LEU A 264 1.79 15.02 -21.70
CA LEU A 264 2.96 14.16 -21.60
C LEU A 264 3.51 13.79 -22.99
N PRO A 265 4.80 13.47 -23.10
CA PRO A 265 5.46 13.18 -24.37
C PRO A 265 5.09 11.79 -24.92
N PHE A 266 3.85 11.65 -25.36
CA PHE A 266 3.37 10.50 -26.09
C PHE A 266 3.45 10.69 -27.59
N THR A 267 3.78 9.61 -28.31
CA THR A 267 3.57 9.52 -29.76
C THR A 267 2.73 8.29 -30.06
N TRP A 268 1.97 8.36 -31.16
CA TRP A 268 0.93 7.40 -31.46
C TRP A 268 1.02 6.86 -32.89
N LYS A 269 0.76 5.58 -33.07
CA LYS A 269 0.58 4.95 -34.37
C LYS A 269 -0.64 4.04 -34.34
N THR A 270 -1.60 4.24 -35.24
CA THR A 270 -2.71 3.33 -35.42
C THR A 270 -2.20 2.04 -36.09
N ILE A 271 -2.47 0.88 -35.47
CA ILE A 271 -2.02 -0.44 -35.92
C ILE A 271 -3.17 -1.39 -36.23
N GLY A 272 -4.41 -0.95 -36.03
CA GLY A 272 -5.62 -1.69 -36.31
C GLY A 272 -6.86 -0.85 -36.03
N GLU A 273 -8.04 -1.36 -36.34
CA GLU A 273 -9.30 -0.65 -36.11
C GLU A 273 -9.53 -0.30 -34.63
N ARG A 274 -9.02 -1.13 -33.72
CA ARG A 274 -9.18 -0.99 -32.26
C ARG A 274 -7.86 -1.12 -31.52
N ALA A 275 -6.74 -0.77 -32.16
CA ALA A 275 -5.44 -0.88 -31.54
C ALA A 275 -4.53 0.31 -31.92
N LEU A 276 -3.83 0.82 -30.91
CA LEU A 276 -2.83 1.85 -31.03
C LEU A 276 -1.48 1.33 -30.51
N LEU A 277 -0.40 1.63 -31.21
CA LEU A 277 0.93 1.61 -30.64
C LEU A 277 1.19 2.99 -30.04
N ALA A 278 1.36 3.05 -28.72
CA ALA A 278 1.73 4.24 -27.99
C ALA A 278 3.21 4.15 -27.64
N THR A 279 3.95 5.27 -27.76
CA THR A 279 5.32 5.39 -27.27
C THR A 279 5.38 6.54 -26.31
N PHE A 280 5.99 6.32 -25.16
CA PHE A 280 6.14 7.29 -24.08
C PHE A 280 7.61 7.46 -23.71
N THR A 281 8.04 8.70 -23.48
CA THR A 281 9.40 9.01 -23.06
C THR A 281 9.39 9.71 -21.71
N ASN A 282 10.11 9.19 -20.73
CA ASN A 282 10.32 9.84 -19.44
C ASN A 282 11.78 9.75 -19.02
N ALA A 283 12.41 10.90 -18.69
CA ALA A 283 13.79 11.00 -18.24
C ALA A 283 14.79 10.21 -19.13
N GLY A 284 14.62 10.28 -20.46
CA GLY A 284 15.47 9.59 -21.43
C GLY A 284 15.13 8.11 -21.66
N ASN A 285 14.17 7.54 -20.94
CA ASN A 285 13.66 6.18 -21.17
C ASN A 285 12.48 6.24 -22.12
N MET A 286 12.66 5.71 -23.32
CA MET A 286 11.62 5.57 -24.33
C MET A 286 11.07 4.13 -24.29
N VAL A 287 9.75 3.97 -24.08
CA VAL A 287 9.06 2.69 -24.00
C VAL A 287 7.82 2.70 -24.88
N SER A 288 7.37 1.52 -25.30
CA SER A 288 6.20 1.39 -26.17
C SER A 288 5.25 0.31 -25.66
N ALA A 289 3.98 0.50 -25.96
CA ALA A 289 2.94 -0.49 -25.66
C ALA A 289 1.84 -0.49 -26.72
N THR A 290 1.28 -1.64 -26.95
CA THR A 290 0.03 -1.81 -27.70
C THR A 290 -1.14 -1.62 -26.75
N LEU A 291 -2.02 -0.68 -27.10
CA LEU A 291 -3.30 -0.43 -26.42
C LEU A 291 -4.42 -1.05 -27.24
N ALA A 292 -5.22 -1.90 -26.62
CA ALA A 292 -6.38 -2.53 -27.25
C ALA A 292 -7.69 -1.97 -26.70
N PHE A 293 -8.62 -1.67 -27.60
CA PHE A 293 -9.93 -1.13 -27.25
C PHE A 293 -11.05 -2.11 -27.67
N ASP A 294 -12.11 -2.16 -26.90
CA ASP A 294 -13.30 -2.92 -27.28
C ASP A 294 -14.18 -2.18 -28.31
N ALA A 295 -15.29 -2.81 -28.71
CA ALA A 295 -16.22 -2.21 -29.66
C ALA A 295 -16.92 -0.95 -29.12
N ALA A 296 -16.97 -0.78 -27.80
CA ALA A 296 -17.56 0.38 -27.14
C ALA A 296 -16.54 1.54 -26.96
N GLY A 297 -15.25 1.28 -27.23
CA GLY A 297 -14.17 2.23 -27.09
C GLY A 297 -13.54 2.27 -25.69
N ASP A 298 -13.82 1.30 -24.82
CA ASP A 298 -13.12 1.13 -23.55
C ASP A 298 -11.73 0.50 -23.79
N LEU A 299 -10.71 0.96 -23.07
CA LEU A 299 -9.37 0.36 -23.09
C LEU A 299 -9.42 -0.98 -22.34
N VAL A 300 -9.22 -2.09 -23.04
CA VAL A 300 -9.33 -3.44 -22.46
C VAL A 300 -8.01 -4.17 -22.34
N GLY A 301 -6.93 -3.62 -22.89
CA GLY A 301 -5.62 -4.26 -22.80
C GLY A 301 -4.47 -3.30 -23.05
N PHE A 302 -3.40 -3.56 -22.31
CA PHE A 302 -2.08 -2.94 -22.47
C PHE A 302 -1.05 -4.06 -22.59
N LEU A 303 -0.18 -4.00 -23.59
CA LEU A 303 0.89 -4.98 -23.81
C LEU A 303 2.18 -4.28 -24.17
N SER A 304 3.25 -4.50 -23.42
CA SER A 304 4.59 -3.96 -23.68
C SER A 304 5.66 -5.06 -23.64
N SER A 305 6.61 -4.98 -24.56
CA SER A 305 7.80 -5.84 -24.56
C SER A 305 9.04 -5.14 -23.95
N ASP A 306 8.88 -3.96 -23.37
CA ASP A 306 9.95 -3.15 -22.81
C ASP A 306 10.19 -3.40 -21.31
N ARG A 307 9.63 -4.48 -20.75
CA ARG A 307 9.89 -4.91 -19.37
C ARG A 307 10.84 -6.09 -19.30
N THR A 308 11.66 -6.08 -18.26
CA THR A 308 12.55 -7.18 -17.93
C THR A 308 12.01 -7.91 -16.71
N GLN A 309 11.78 -9.21 -16.86
CA GLN A 309 11.53 -10.11 -15.74
C GLN A 309 12.87 -10.53 -15.14
N GLU A 310 12.99 -10.42 -13.83
CA GLU A 310 14.16 -10.90 -13.08
C GLU A 310 13.70 -11.93 -12.06
N ASP A 311 14.19 -13.13 -12.22
CA ASP A 311 13.93 -14.28 -11.34
C ASP A 311 15.23 -15.07 -11.05
N ALA A 312 15.10 -16.22 -10.40
CA ALA A 312 16.25 -17.07 -10.11
C ALA A 312 16.99 -17.60 -11.36
N LYS A 313 16.38 -17.49 -12.55
CA LYS A 313 16.98 -17.89 -13.84
C LYS A 313 17.73 -16.76 -14.51
N GLY A 314 17.70 -15.56 -13.93
CA GLY A 314 18.36 -14.36 -14.44
C GLY A 314 17.40 -13.31 -14.95
N SER A 315 17.92 -12.40 -15.76
CA SER A 315 17.24 -11.23 -16.31
C SER A 315 16.89 -11.47 -17.77
N ARG A 316 15.62 -11.35 -18.15
CA ARG A 316 15.17 -11.59 -19.53
C ARG A 316 14.02 -10.64 -19.89
N ASN A 317 13.99 -10.20 -21.13
CA ASN A 317 12.85 -9.44 -21.63
C ASN A 317 11.67 -10.39 -21.85
N VAL A 318 10.58 -10.12 -21.18
CA VAL A 318 9.34 -10.90 -21.29
C VAL A 318 8.19 -9.90 -21.48
N PRO A 319 7.33 -10.09 -22.50
CA PRO A 319 6.17 -9.23 -22.66
C PRO A 319 5.32 -9.22 -21.40
N TRP A 320 4.82 -8.02 -21.09
CA TRP A 320 4.01 -7.76 -19.91
C TRP A 320 2.67 -7.18 -20.33
N SER A 321 1.59 -7.76 -19.84
CA SER A 321 0.24 -7.35 -20.17
C SER A 321 -0.55 -6.92 -18.94
N THR A 322 -1.50 -6.00 -19.18
CA THR A 322 -2.53 -5.60 -18.21
C THR A 322 -3.88 -5.70 -18.91
N PRO A 323 -4.62 -6.81 -18.78
CA PRO A 323 -6.04 -6.85 -19.07
C PRO A 323 -6.80 -5.92 -18.12
N ILE A 324 -7.73 -5.11 -18.68
CA ILE A 324 -8.48 -4.09 -17.94
C ILE A 324 -9.96 -4.40 -18.09
N SER A 325 -10.69 -4.31 -16.96
CA SER A 325 -12.13 -4.58 -16.94
C SER A 325 -12.83 -3.87 -15.77
N GLY A 326 -14.09 -4.20 -15.51
CA GLY A 326 -14.83 -3.66 -14.37
C GLY A 326 -15.01 -2.14 -14.45
N TYR A 327 -15.26 -1.60 -15.64
CA TYR A 327 -15.46 -0.18 -15.85
C TYR A 327 -16.59 0.37 -14.99
N ARG A 328 -16.29 1.39 -14.22
CA ARG A 328 -17.25 2.11 -13.36
C ARG A 328 -16.94 3.59 -13.31
N GLU A 329 -17.94 4.37 -12.94
CA GLU A 329 -17.77 5.80 -12.73
C GLU A 329 -17.29 6.07 -11.30
N VAL A 330 -16.24 6.90 -11.18
CA VAL A 330 -15.73 7.42 -9.91
C VAL A 330 -15.52 8.92 -10.09
N ASP A 331 -16.20 9.73 -9.27
CA ASP A 331 -16.19 11.19 -9.36
C ASP A 331 -16.48 11.73 -10.79
N GLY A 332 -17.36 11.03 -11.51
CA GLY A 332 -17.76 11.36 -12.87
C GLY A 332 -16.70 11.04 -13.94
N ILE A 333 -15.64 10.31 -13.61
CA ILE A 333 -14.67 9.75 -14.55
C ILE A 333 -14.91 8.25 -14.64
N ARG A 334 -15.06 7.74 -15.87
CA ARG A 334 -15.20 6.32 -16.14
C ARG A 334 -13.81 5.67 -16.20
N ILE A 335 -13.56 4.72 -15.32
CA ILE A 335 -12.27 4.01 -15.21
C ILE A 335 -12.46 2.50 -15.22
N GLY A 336 -11.49 1.78 -15.76
CA GLY A 336 -11.33 0.33 -15.59
C GLY A 336 -10.84 0.04 -14.18
N ALA A 337 -11.73 -0.50 -13.33
CA ALA A 337 -11.43 -0.67 -11.91
C ALA A 337 -10.71 -1.98 -11.57
N LEU A 338 -10.67 -2.93 -12.49
CA LEU A 338 -9.99 -4.22 -12.35
C LEU A 338 -8.87 -4.31 -13.38
N GLY A 339 -7.67 -4.62 -12.91
CA GLY A 339 -6.49 -4.82 -13.75
C GLY A 339 -5.63 -5.97 -13.22
N ASP A 340 -5.21 -6.83 -14.14
CA ASP A 340 -4.26 -7.89 -13.86
C ASP A 340 -2.86 -7.50 -14.36
N ALA A 341 -1.83 -7.90 -13.64
CA ALA A 341 -0.45 -7.78 -14.08
C ALA A 341 0.09 -9.17 -14.45
N ASN A 342 0.39 -9.36 -15.74
CA ASN A 342 0.73 -10.65 -16.28
C ASN A 342 2.12 -10.64 -16.92
N TRP A 343 2.77 -11.80 -16.87
CA TRP A 343 3.89 -12.14 -17.73
C TRP A 343 3.42 -13.04 -18.86
N VAL A 344 3.78 -12.70 -20.10
CA VAL A 344 3.47 -13.49 -21.28
C VAL A 344 4.70 -14.30 -21.66
N GLU A 345 4.85 -15.46 -21.05
CA GLU A 345 5.98 -16.36 -21.27
C GLU A 345 5.70 -17.33 -22.44
N PRO A 346 6.74 -17.94 -23.05
CA PRO A 346 6.54 -18.96 -24.08
C PRO A 346 5.67 -20.14 -23.64
N SER A 347 5.64 -20.43 -22.34
CA SER A 347 4.79 -21.46 -21.71
C SER A 347 3.34 -21.04 -21.52
N GLY A 348 3.02 -19.79 -21.76
CA GLY A 348 1.70 -19.20 -21.56
C GLY A 348 1.73 -17.95 -20.68
N GLU A 349 0.63 -17.24 -20.71
CA GLU A 349 0.43 -16.06 -19.87
C GLU A 349 0.06 -16.47 -18.44
N TRP A 350 0.64 -15.78 -17.44
CA TRP A 350 0.27 -15.98 -16.05
C TRP A 350 0.24 -14.67 -15.27
N THR A 351 -0.75 -14.56 -14.38
CA THR A 351 -0.99 -13.39 -13.55
C THR A 351 -0.18 -13.48 -12.26
N TYR A 352 0.62 -12.44 -11.97
CA TYR A 352 1.33 -12.33 -10.69
C TYR A 352 0.73 -11.28 -9.76
N GLY A 353 -0.07 -10.35 -10.26
CA GLY A 353 -0.75 -9.30 -9.51
C GLY A 353 -2.17 -9.11 -10.01
N GLN A 354 -3.12 -8.97 -9.09
CA GLN A 354 -4.49 -8.58 -9.37
C GLN A 354 -4.82 -7.35 -8.54
N PHE A 355 -5.38 -6.34 -9.17
CA PHE A 355 -5.63 -5.04 -8.56
C PHE A 355 -7.08 -4.63 -8.77
N GLU A 356 -7.73 -4.25 -7.69
CA GLU A 356 -9.04 -3.60 -7.71
C GLU A 356 -8.92 -2.21 -7.13
N ILE A 357 -9.28 -1.18 -7.91
CA ILE A 357 -9.30 0.20 -7.44
C ILE A 357 -10.43 0.35 -6.42
N ARG A 358 -10.09 0.68 -5.17
CA ARG A 358 -11.06 1.06 -4.13
C ARG A 358 -11.51 2.49 -4.25
N SER A 359 -10.54 3.38 -4.39
CA SER A 359 -10.76 4.81 -4.53
C SER A 359 -9.72 5.41 -5.44
N ILE A 360 -10.09 6.44 -6.17
CA ILE A 360 -9.19 7.29 -6.94
C ILE A 360 -9.64 8.74 -6.75
N ALA A 361 -8.67 9.65 -6.63
CA ALA A 361 -8.91 11.08 -6.55
C ALA A 361 -7.86 11.79 -7.39
N TYR A 362 -8.31 12.77 -8.18
CA TYR A 362 -7.46 13.55 -9.07
C TYR A 362 -7.17 14.91 -8.48
N ASN A 363 -6.02 15.49 -8.85
CA ASN A 363 -5.61 16.83 -8.47
C ASN A 363 -5.67 17.06 -6.95
N VAL A 364 -5.25 16.03 -6.20
CA VAL A 364 -5.21 16.09 -4.74
C VAL A 364 -4.22 17.15 -4.27
N THR A 365 -4.56 17.86 -3.21
CA THR A 365 -3.78 18.99 -2.69
C THR A 365 -3.10 18.69 -1.36
N ARG A 366 -3.52 17.65 -0.64
CA ARG A 366 -2.89 17.07 0.58
C ARG A 366 -3.67 15.85 1.07
#